data_b2a79a31bc524c43210889fd04a0f0bd
#
_entry.id   b2a79a31bc524c43210889fd04a0f0bd
#
_cell.length_a   1.000
_cell.length_b   1.000
_cell.length_c   1.000
_cell.angle_alpha   90.00
_cell.angle_beta   90.00
_cell.angle_gamma   90.00
#
_symmetry.space_group_name_H-M   'P 1'
#
loop_
_entity.id
_entity.type
_entity.pdbx_description
1 polymer ?
#
loop_
_entity_poly.entity_id
_entity_poly.type
_entity_poly.pdbx_seq_one_letter_code
_entity_poly.pdbx_strand_id
1 'polypeptide(L)'
;EMASYVGDVLSFYLDNQIQETFIQKARQQENLYQMAYLLGYTPKVTTAASVNVDFYQQLPAKLINGEYEPDFDYAMLIPANTQITSNVNSSQKFLIEDSIDFSSSGSLDPTTLSVYQISGTDPTYYLIKKTRKAISATIKTTTLTFNASVRFDERVLKDNNIIGVLDVKDSDDNTWYEVPNMAQENVFNSIRNTNTNDPTYNLEVDAPYLLQLKQVQRRFVTRFLDSGSLQFQFGAGSTKSNDEDIVPNPDNVGLGLPFERTQLTTAFSPLNFIFTDTYGIAPYNTTLTVRYLTGGGVTSNVESGTLTVLNDTGFTFINPNLANTALANQIFASVSSNNVLAADGGQDGDTIEELRLNAVGNFQNQLRAVTKEDYLIRTLSMPSNLGTIAKAYAIPCKITEYQ
;
A
#
# COMPACT_ATOMS: atom_id res chain seq x y z
N GLU A 1 31.46 -50.66 -0.28
CA GLU A 1 30.81 -49.93 0.82
C GLU A 1 30.78 -48.39 0.55
N MET A 2 31.92 -47.76 0.23
CA MET A 2 31.95 -46.31 -0.03
C MET A 2 31.11 -45.87 -1.22
N ALA A 3 31.14 -46.62 -2.32
CA ALA A 3 30.33 -46.33 -3.51
C ALA A 3 28.82 -46.50 -3.27
N SER A 4 28.44 -47.51 -2.45
CA SER A 4 27.05 -47.72 -2.04
C SER A 4 26.55 -46.56 -1.17
N TYR A 5 27.35 -46.11 -0.21
CA TYR A 5 27.03 -44.98 0.64
C TYR A 5 26.84 -43.66 -0.18
N VAL A 6 27.74 -43.38 -1.14
CA VAL A 6 27.62 -42.26 -2.01
C VAL A 6 26.32 -42.33 -2.88
N GLY A 7 26.01 -43.56 -3.36
CA GLY A 7 24.77 -43.78 -4.11
C GLY A 7 23.52 -43.53 -3.27
N ASP A 8 23.47 -43.97 -2.03
CA ASP A 8 22.35 -43.76 -1.12
C ASP A 8 22.19 -42.28 -0.76
N VAL A 9 23.29 -41.57 -0.51
CA VAL A 9 23.28 -40.13 -0.24
C VAL A 9 22.79 -39.35 -1.44
N LEU A 10 23.25 -39.65 -2.66
CA LEU A 10 22.79 -39.02 -3.88
C LEU A 10 21.31 -39.27 -4.15
N SER A 11 20.86 -40.53 -3.94
CA SER A 11 19.44 -40.88 -4.07
C SER A 11 18.59 -40.10 -3.09
N PHE A 12 19.00 -39.96 -1.85
CA PHE A 12 18.32 -39.17 -0.82
C PHE A 12 18.24 -37.70 -1.22
N TYR A 13 19.32 -37.08 -1.74
CA TYR A 13 19.30 -35.72 -2.20
C TYR A 13 18.39 -35.53 -3.41
N LEU A 14 18.39 -36.43 -4.37
CA LEU A 14 17.49 -36.39 -5.53
C LEU A 14 16.03 -36.49 -5.10
N ASP A 15 15.70 -37.42 -4.22
CA ASP A 15 14.35 -37.60 -3.70
C ASP A 15 13.89 -36.36 -2.95
N ASN A 16 14.77 -35.74 -2.18
CA ASN A 16 14.45 -34.48 -1.49
C ASN A 16 14.25 -33.33 -2.44
N GLN A 17 15.09 -33.19 -3.47
CA GLN A 17 14.92 -32.16 -4.52
C GLN A 17 13.61 -32.35 -5.30
N ILE A 18 13.24 -33.57 -5.62
CA ILE A 18 11.96 -33.85 -6.29
C ILE A 18 10.79 -33.52 -5.36
N GLN A 19 10.88 -33.81 -4.06
CA GLN A 19 9.82 -33.45 -3.12
C GLN A 19 9.62 -31.95 -2.99
N GLU A 20 10.69 -31.16 -3.07
CA GLU A 20 10.63 -29.69 -3.05
C GLU A 20 9.91 -29.08 -4.29
N THR A 21 9.69 -29.84 -5.37
CA THR A 21 8.91 -29.39 -6.53
C THR A 21 7.39 -29.49 -6.34
N PHE A 22 6.94 -30.22 -5.31
CA PHE A 22 5.51 -30.38 -5.00
C PHE A 22 5.08 -29.50 -3.85
N ILE A 23 4.10 -28.63 -4.05
CA ILE A 23 3.59 -27.69 -3.02
C ILE A 23 3.17 -28.42 -1.72
N GLN A 24 2.66 -29.64 -1.82
CA GLN A 24 2.24 -30.44 -0.66
C GLN A 24 3.40 -31.01 0.15
N LYS A 25 4.60 -31.13 -0.45
CA LYS A 25 5.76 -31.79 0.16
C LYS A 25 6.93 -30.86 0.42
N ALA A 26 6.99 -29.71 -0.30
CA ALA A 26 8.05 -28.73 -0.17
C ALA A 26 8.16 -28.22 1.27
N ARG A 27 9.36 -28.11 1.80
CA ARG A 27 9.65 -27.70 3.18
C ARG A 27 10.40 -26.38 3.23
N GLN A 28 11.13 -26.04 2.15
CA GLN A 28 11.85 -24.78 2.06
C GLN A 28 10.88 -23.64 1.80
N GLN A 29 10.89 -22.63 2.65
CA GLN A 29 9.98 -21.48 2.59
C GLN A 29 10.10 -20.74 1.27
N GLU A 30 11.31 -20.55 0.76
CA GLU A 30 11.59 -19.89 -0.51
C GLU A 30 10.90 -20.59 -1.70
N ASN A 31 11.00 -21.94 -1.77
CA ASN A 31 10.33 -22.72 -2.80
C ASN A 31 8.80 -22.61 -2.71
N LEU A 32 8.27 -22.62 -1.48
CA LEU A 32 6.84 -22.45 -1.24
C LEU A 32 6.34 -21.07 -1.65
N TYR A 33 7.09 -20.01 -1.37
CA TYR A 33 6.74 -18.65 -1.83
C TYR A 33 6.70 -18.58 -3.35
N GLN A 34 7.69 -19.12 -4.04
CA GLN A 34 7.71 -19.15 -5.51
C GLN A 34 6.51 -19.93 -6.08
N MET A 35 6.19 -21.09 -5.51
CA MET A 35 5.04 -21.88 -5.92
C MET A 35 3.71 -21.16 -5.62
N ALA A 36 3.61 -20.45 -4.50
CA ALA A 36 2.44 -19.64 -4.17
C ALA A 36 2.20 -18.53 -5.21
N TYR A 37 3.25 -17.81 -5.62
CA TYR A 37 3.16 -16.83 -6.70
C TYR A 37 2.74 -17.44 -8.04
N LEU A 38 3.24 -18.63 -8.39
CA LEU A 38 2.81 -19.35 -9.60
C LEU A 38 1.32 -19.70 -9.56
N LEU A 39 0.78 -19.95 -8.37
CA LEU A 39 -0.64 -20.20 -8.14
C LEU A 39 -1.47 -18.91 -7.96
N GLY A 40 -0.83 -17.73 -8.09
CA GLY A 40 -1.49 -16.42 -7.98
C GLY A 40 -1.75 -15.96 -6.55
N TYR A 41 -1.15 -16.60 -5.56
CA TYR A 41 -1.24 -16.19 -4.16
C TYR A 41 -0.01 -15.38 -3.75
N THR A 42 -0.23 -14.23 -3.13
CA THR A 42 0.85 -13.41 -2.54
C THR A 42 1.05 -13.81 -1.07
N PRO A 43 2.18 -14.42 -0.71
CA PRO A 43 2.48 -14.80 0.66
C PRO A 43 2.44 -13.60 1.61
N LYS A 44 1.92 -13.80 2.81
CA LYS A 44 1.90 -12.79 3.87
C LYS A 44 3.09 -13.02 4.80
N VAL A 45 3.98 -12.05 4.87
CA VAL A 45 5.15 -12.09 5.77
C VAL A 45 4.78 -11.62 7.16
N THR A 46 3.95 -10.60 7.22
CA THR A 46 3.39 -10.01 8.44
C THR A 46 2.12 -9.27 8.08
N THR A 47 1.24 -9.09 9.04
CA THR A 47 0.05 -8.27 8.85
C THR A 47 -0.06 -7.20 9.89
N ALA A 48 -0.40 -6.00 9.45
CA ALA A 48 -0.57 -4.86 10.31
C ALA A 48 -1.88 -4.96 11.11
N ALA A 49 -1.83 -4.64 12.40
CA ALA A 49 -3.03 -4.37 13.16
C ALA A 49 -3.65 -3.05 12.71
N SER A 50 -4.96 -2.95 12.77
CA SER A 50 -5.69 -1.73 12.44
C SER A 50 -6.59 -1.30 13.58
N VAL A 51 -6.81 0.02 13.69
CA VAL A 51 -7.69 0.59 14.71
C VAL A 51 -8.17 1.97 14.27
N ASN A 52 -9.38 2.32 14.68
CA ASN A 52 -9.87 3.68 14.55
C ASN A 52 -9.40 4.51 15.74
N VAL A 53 -8.70 5.60 15.46
CA VAL A 53 -8.17 6.54 16.44
C VAL A 53 -8.96 7.84 16.36
N ASP A 54 -9.44 8.29 17.49
CA ASP A 54 -10.10 9.58 17.65
C ASP A 54 -9.06 10.64 17.94
N PHE A 55 -9.11 11.73 17.17
CA PHE A 55 -8.26 12.91 17.33
C PHE A 55 -9.10 14.06 17.82
N TYR A 56 -8.57 14.78 18.77
CA TYR A 56 -9.22 15.89 19.42
C TYR A 56 -8.38 17.15 19.28
N GLN A 57 -9.05 18.28 19.08
CA GLN A 57 -8.45 19.61 19.11
C GLN A 57 -9.40 20.57 19.82
N GLN A 58 -8.86 21.47 20.64
CA GLN A 58 -9.61 22.59 21.18
C GLN A 58 -9.59 23.76 20.21
N LEU A 59 -10.71 24.44 20.04
CA LEU A 59 -10.81 25.70 19.30
C LEU A 59 -11.34 26.82 20.19
N PRO A 60 -10.80 28.03 20.09
CA PRO A 60 -11.33 29.17 20.83
C PRO A 60 -12.70 29.56 20.30
N ALA A 61 -13.53 30.10 21.14
CA ALA A 61 -14.81 30.69 20.73
C ALA A 61 -14.58 32.08 20.17
N LYS A 62 -15.30 32.41 19.09
CA LYS A 62 -15.34 33.71 18.45
C LYS A 62 -16.78 34.22 18.38
N LEU A 63 -16.97 35.45 18.74
CA LEU A 63 -18.29 36.07 18.67
C LEU A 63 -18.58 36.56 17.24
N ILE A 64 -19.57 35.97 16.60
CA ILE A 64 -20.00 36.32 15.24
C ILE A 64 -21.50 36.63 15.30
N ASN A 65 -21.88 37.85 14.90
CA ASN A 65 -23.27 38.28 14.86
C ASN A 65 -24.06 38.14 16.19
N GLY A 66 -23.35 38.12 17.34
CA GLY A 66 -23.95 37.97 18.68
C GLY A 66 -24.06 36.51 19.16
N GLU A 67 -23.62 35.55 18.38
CA GLU A 67 -23.53 34.15 18.76
C GLU A 67 -22.06 33.69 18.84
N TYR A 68 -21.76 32.77 19.77
CA TYR A 68 -20.44 32.19 19.87
C TYR A 68 -20.29 30.97 18.98
N GLU A 69 -19.32 31.05 18.09
CA GLU A 69 -18.97 29.97 17.15
C GLU A 69 -17.50 29.57 17.34
N PRO A 70 -17.09 28.34 16.98
CA PRO A 70 -15.69 27.95 16.98
C PRO A 70 -14.89 28.72 15.93
N ASP A 71 -13.72 29.23 16.33
CA ASP A 71 -12.82 29.92 15.40
C ASP A 71 -11.98 28.93 14.61
N PHE A 72 -12.43 28.61 13.40
CA PHE A 72 -11.76 27.65 12.51
C PHE A 72 -10.43 28.18 11.91
N ASP A 73 -10.08 29.46 12.10
CA ASP A 73 -8.75 29.95 11.74
C ASP A 73 -7.65 29.20 12.51
N TYR A 74 -7.99 28.73 13.71
CA TYR A 74 -7.12 27.92 14.55
C TYR A 74 -7.25 26.39 14.30
N ALA A 75 -8.05 25.98 13.34
CA ALA A 75 -8.15 24.56 12.99
C ALA A 75 -6.84 24.08 12.37
N MET A 76 -6.48 22.83 12.70
CA MET A 76 -5.22 22.25 12.27
C MET A 76 -5.43 21.23 11.16
N LEU A 77 -4.40 21.12 10.32
CA LEU A 77 -4.21 20.05 9.34
C LEU A 77 -3.13 19.10 9.87
N ILE A 78 -3.48 17.85 10.06
CA ILE A 78 -2.54 16.76 10.38
C ILE A 78 -2.29 15.97 9.12
N PRO A 79 -1.04 15.84 8.65
CA PRO A 79 -0.73 15.14 7.41
C PRO A 79 -0.98 13.64 7.51
N ALA A 80 -1.26 13.00 6.39
CA ALA A 80 -1.26 11.55 6.26
C ALA A 80 0.11 10.97 6.67
N ASN A 81 0.13 9.72 7.08
CA ASN A 81 1.32 9.04 7.60
C ASN A 81 1.90 9.64 8.89
N THR A 82 1.12 10.44 9.61
CA THR A 82 1.50 10.86 10.97
C THR A 82 1.59 9.64 11.89
N GLN A 83 2.68 9.58 12.64
CA GLN A 83 2.96 8.47 13.55
C GLN A 83 2.35 8.71 14.92
N ILE A 84 1.68 7.68 15.44
CA ILE A 84 1.17 7.59 16.79
C ILE A 84 1.92 6.48 17.50
N THR A 85 2.31 6.70 18.73
CA THR A 85 3.03 5.70 19.54
C THR A 85 2.20 5.33 20.76
N SER A 86 2.24 4.06 21.14
CA SER A 86 1.61 3.60 22.37
C SER A 86 2.34 4.18 23.61
N ASN A 87 1.57 4.64 24.59
CA ASN A 87 2.09 5.12 25.87
C ASN A 87 2.59 3.98 26.76
N VAL A 88 2.20 2.74 26.50
CA VAL A 88 2.62 1.55 27.23
C VAL A 88 3.92 0.97 26.67
N ASN A 89 4.05 0.95 25.34
CA ASN A 89 5.21 0.39 24.65
C ASN A 89 5.59 1.24 23.44
N SER A 90 6.69 1.97 23.52
CA SER A 90 7.18 2.85 22.47
C SER A 90 7.60 2.17 21.17
N SER A 91 7.75 0.84 21.17
CA SER A 91 8.00 0.08 19.95
C SER A 91 6.73 -0.13 19.11
N GLN A 92 5.55 -0.01 19.70
CA GLN A 92 4.26 -0.12 19.01
C GLN A 92 3.90 1.24 18.41
N LYS A 93 4.03 1.30 17.09
CA LYS A 93 3.84 2.52 16.30
C LYS A 93 2.76 2.31 15.27
N PHE A 94 1.90 3.31 15.14
CA PHE A 94 0.81 3.32 14.18
C PHE A 94 0.93 4.54 13.27
N LEU A 95 0.49 4.39 12.03
CA LEU A 95 0.41 5.46 11.04
C LEU A 95 -1.04 5.68 10.66
N ILE A 96 -1.46 6.93 10.56
CA ILE A 96 -2.78 7.26 9.99
C ILE A 96 -2.72 7.19 8.48
N GLU A 97 -3.73 6.59 7.86
CA GLU A 97 -3.78 6.44 6.40
C GLU A 97 -4.08 7.78 5.71
N ASP A 98 -5.06 8.53 6.21
CA ASP A 98 -5.52 9.77 5.62
C ASP A 98 -5.19 10.99 6.50
N SER A 99 -5.03 12.15 5.87
CA SER A 99 -4.88 13.42 6.57
C SER A 99 -6.14 13.79 7.35
N ILE A 100 -5.97 14.62 8.39
CA ILE A 100 -7.05 15.17 9.19
C ILE A 100 -7.11 16.67 8.96
N ASP A 101 -8.23 17.15 8.48
CA ASP A 101 -8.54 18.56 8.38
C ASP A 101 -9.68 18.88 9.35
N PHE A 102 -9.37 19.59 10.44
CA PHE A 102 -10.37 19.93 11.44
C PHE A 102 -11.30 21.08 11.03
N SER A 103 -11.01 21.80 9.95
CA SER A 103 -11.89 22.86 9.45
C SER A 103 -13.04 22.35 8.61
N SER A 104 -12.91 21.16 8.04
CA SER A 104 -13.90 20.58 7.14
C SER A 104 -14.78 19.55 7.85
N SER A 105 -16.05 19.47 7.44
CA SER A 105 -16.98 18.45 7.90
C SER A 105 -17.88 18.01 6.75
N GLY A 106 -17.93 16.72 6.50
CA GLY A 106 -18.78 16.14 5.45
C GLY A 106 -19.48 14.87 5.92
N SER A 107 -20.39 14.32 5.12
CA SER A 107 -21.12 13.09 5.48
C SER A 107 -20.21 11.86 5.53
N LEU A 108 -19.14 11.84 4.73
CA LEU A 108 -18.14 10.76 4.70
C LEU A 108 -16.98 11.00 5.68
N ASP A 109 -16.79 12.23 6.12
CA ASP A 109 -15.77 12.63 7.10
C ASP A 109 -16.39 13.58 8.15
N PRO A 110 -17.27 13.07 9.02
CA PRO A 110 -17.99 13.90 9.97
C PRO A 110 -17.06 14.42 11.06
N THR A 111 -17.22 15.70 11.38
CA THR A 111 -16.58 16.36 12.52
C THR A 111 -17.59 16.47 13.65
N THR A 112 -17.25 15.95 14.82
CA THR A 112 -18.09 16.14 16.02
C THR A 112 -17.61 17.37 16.77
N LEU A 113 -18.53 18.30 17.03
CA LEU A 113 -18.28 19.54 17.76
C LEU A 113 -19.04 19.51 19.08
N SER A 114 -18.36 19.87 20.17
CA SER A 114 -18.95 20.02 21.49
C SER A 114 -18.37 21.23 22.23
N VAL A 115 -19.12 21.82 23.15
CA VAL A 115 -18.60 22.86 24.02
C VAL A 115 -17.68 22.22 25.08
N TYR A 116 -16.44 22.68 25.13
CA TYR A 116 -15.43 22.17 26.08
C TYR A 116 -15.36 22.96 27.35
N GLN A 117 -15.34 24.29 27.26
CA GLN A 117 -15.23 25.17 28.42
C GLN A 117 -16.18 26.36 28.29
N ILE A 118 -16.75 26.74 29.44
CA ILE A 118 -17.71 27.84 29.55
C ILE A 118 -17.18 28.80 30.60
N SER A 119 -17.33 30.12 30.39
CA SER A 119 -17.12 31.16 31.37
C SER A 119 -18.44 31.91 31.62
N GLY A 120 -19.05 31.70 32.77
CA GLY A 120 -20.42 32.16 33.00
C GLY A 120 -21.43 31.39 32.16
N THR A 121 -22.06 32.09 31.23
CA THR A 121 -23.00 31.49 30.24
C THR A 121 -22.36 31.27 28.87
N ASP A 122 -21.18 31.85 28.64
CA ASP A 122 -20.58 31.95 27.31
C ASP A 122 -19.53 30.88 27.09
N PRO A 123 -19.58 30.16 25.96
CA PRO A 123 -18.54 29.21 25.58
C PRO A 123 -17.20 29.93 25.34
N THR A 124 -16.12 29.39 25.91
CA THR A 124 -14.76 29.91 25.69
C THR A 124 -13.95 29.02 24.76
N TYR A 125 -14.16 27.71 24.84
CA TYR A 125 -13.53 26.74 23.99
C TYR A 125 -14.51 25.65 23.54
N TYR A 126 -14.36 25.25 22.31
CA TYR A 126 -15.00 24.09 21.71
C TYR A 126 -14.02 22.93 21.57
N LEU A 127 -14.50 21.71 21.66
CA LEU A 127 -13.75 20.50 21.37
C LEU A 127 -14.23 19.92 20.04
N ILE A 128 -13.30 19.77 19.12
CA ILE A 128 -13.53 19.11 17.85
C ILE A 128 -12.94 17.72 17.89
N LYS A 129 -13.66 16.76 17.34
CA LYS A 129 -13.25 15.38 17.23
C LYS A 129 -13.38 14.89 15.79
N LYS A 130 -12.35 14.21 15.28
CA LYS A 130 -12.35 13.43 14.06
C LYS A 130 -11.75 12.06 14.29
N THR A 131 -12.24 11.06 13.55
CA THR A 131 -11.76 9.68 13.63
C THR A 131 -11.01 9.32 12.36
N ARG A 132 -9.87 8.65 12.49
CA ARG A 132 -9.10 8.11 11.36
C ARG A 132 -8.68 6.67 11.63
N LYS A 133 -8.62 5.90 10.56
CA LYS A 133 -8.03 4.58 10.61
C LYS A 133 -6.51 4.70 10.70
N ALA A 134 -5.92 3.95 11.60
CA ALA A 134 -4.49 3.82 11.78
C ALA A 134 -4.08 2.35 11.65
N ILE A 135 -2.91 2.11 11.07
CA ILE A 135 -2.31 0.79 10.89
C ILE A 135 -0.98 0.70 11.64
N SER A 136 -0.69 -0.46 12.20
CA SER A 136 0.57 -0.70 12.92
C SER A 136 1.74 -0.81 11.95
N ALA A 137 2.36 0.32 11.63
CA ALA A 137 3.46 0.40 10.70
C ALA A 137 4.47 1.48 11.10
N THR A 138 5.69 1.33 10.59
CA THR A 138 6.74 2.35 10.63
C THR A 138 7.28 2.52 9.22
N ILE A 139 7.45 3.77 8.78
CA ILE A 139 8.05 4.07 7.48
C ILE A 139 9.57 3.97 7.61
N LYS A 140 10.15 3.16 6.76
CA LYS A 140 11.60 3.10 6.53
C LYS A 140 11.93 3.53 5.11
N THR A 141 13.15 4.02 4.93
CA THR A 141 13.64 4.48 3.63
C THR A 141 14.94 3.78 3.30
N THR A 142 15.07 3.30 2.07
CA THR A 142 16.31 2.76 1.51
C THR A 142 16.52 3.29 0.11
N THR A 143 17.75 3.17 -0.40
CA THR A 143 18.11 3.62 -1.74
C THR A 143 18.65 2.46 -2.57
N LEU A 144 18.22 2.40 -3.83
CA LEU A 144 18.71 1.46 -4.83
C LEU A 144 19.37 2.24 -5.95
N THR A 145 20.68 2.04 -6.15
CA THR A 145 21.46 2.77 -7.16
C THR A 145 21.62 1.92 -8.43
N PHE A 146 21.37 2.56 -9.58
CA PHE A 146 21.46 1.96 -10.91
C PHE A 146 22.41 2.79 -11.77
N ASN A 147 23.51 2.19 -12.17
CA ASN A 147 24.53 2.84 -13.02
C ASN A 147 24.28 2.59 -14.51
N ALA A 148 23.78 1.41 -14.85
CA ALA A 148 23.51 0.99 -16.21
C ALA A 148 22.08 0.43 -16.33
N SER A 149 21.49 0.56 -17.52
CA SER A 149 20.20 -0.09 -17.82
C SER A 149 20.43 -1.58 -17.98
N VAL A 150 19.88 -2.34 -17.05
CA VAL A 150 19.85 -3.81 -17.09
C VAL A 150 18.40 -4.23 -17.22
N ARG A 151 18.13 -5.12 -18.20
CA ARG A 151 16.78 -5.60 -18.44
C ARG A 151 16.34 -6.54 -17.35
N PHE A 152 15.12 -6.32 -16.88
CA PHE A 152 14.55 -7.10 -15.79
C PHE A 152 15.47 -7.18 -14.58
N ASP A 153 16.15 -6.03 -14.28
CA ASP A 153 17.05 -5.95 -13.13
C ASP A 153 16.29 -6.27 -11.85
N GLU A 154 16.90 -7.10 -11.03
CA GLU A 154 16.33 -7.57 -9.77
C GLU A 154 17.17 -7.03 -8.61
N ARG A 155 16.49 -6.43 -7.65
CA ARG A 155 17.11 -5.90 -6.42
C ARG A 155 16.39 -6.47 -5.22
N VAL A 156 17.16 -6.87 -4.21
CA VAL A 156 16.61 -7.45 -2.99
C VAL A 156 16.80 -6.49 -1.83
N LEU A 157 15.69 -6.11 -1.22
CA LEU A 157 15.63 -5.40 0.05
C LEU A 157 15.54 -6.44 1.17
N LYS A 158 16.51 -6.40 2.10
CA LYS A 158 16.54 -7.27 3.27
C LYS A 158 16.13 -6.49 4.51
N ASP A 159 14.98 -6.78 5.04
CA ASP A 159 14.49 -6.27 6.32
C ASP A 159 13.39 -7.20 6.85
N ASN A 160 13.21 -7.20 8.16
CA ASN A 160 12.21 -8.04 8.81
C ASN A 160 10.86 -7.33 8.83
N ASN A 161 9.79 -8.12 8.77
CA ASN A 161 8.41 -7.65 8.92
C ASN A 161 8.04 -6.54 7.92
N ILE A 162 8.42 -6.72 6.65
CA ILE A 162 7.99 -5.82 5.58
C ILE A 162 6.51 -6.07 5.31
N ILE A 163 5.68 -5.02 5.43
CA ILE A 163 4.25 -5.06 5.13
C ILE A 163 4.02 -4.81 3.64
N GLY A 164 4.73 -3.82 3.08
CA GLY A 164 4.61 -3.44 1.68
C GLY A 164 5.40 -2.18 1.34
N VAL A 165 5.41 -1.82 0.06
CA VAL A 165 6.05 -0.60 -0.43
C VAL A 165 5.04 0.55 -0.36
N LEU A 166 5.46 1.69 0.17
CA LEU A 166 4.64 2.89 0.23
C LEU A 166 4.76 3.69 -1.06
N ASP A 167 5.98 4.05 -1.45
CA ASP A 167 6.29 4.70 -2.72
C ASP A 167 7.76 4.51 -3.11
N VAL A 168 8.01 4.72 -4.39
CA VAL A 168 9.36 4.69 -4.97
C VAL A 168 9.53 5.91 -5.88
N LYS A 169 10.57 6.70 -5.64
CA LYS A 169 10.90 7.88 -6.43
C LYS A 169 12.32 7.81 -6.93
N ASP A 170 12.54 8.29 -8.16
CA ASP A 170 13.90 8.43 -8.71
C ASP A 170 14.54 9.77 -8.32
N SER A 171 15.81 9.96 -8.72
CA SER A 171 16.57 11.18 -8.44
C SER A 171 15.98 12.44 -9.10
N ASP A 172 15.11 12.29 -10.09
CA ASP A 172 14.40 13.37 -10.78
C ASP A 172 12.98 13.58 -10.23
N ASP A 173 12.68 12.99 -9.06
CA ASP A 173 11.37 13.02 -8.38
C ASP A 173 10.21 12.35 -9.16
N ASN A 174 10.52 11.55 -10.19
CA ASN A 174 9.49 10.76 -10.87
C ASN A 174 9.09 9.57 -10.00
N THR A 175 7.78 9.30 -9.96
CA THR A 175 7.23 8.18 -9.22
C THR A 175 7.27 6.89 -10.04
N TRP A 176 7.72 5.83 -9.42
CA TRP A 176 7.66 4.45 -9.92
C TRP A 176 6.49 3.73 -9.27
N TYR A 177 5.72 3.00 -10.08
CA TYR A 177 4.46 2.39 -9.65
C TYR A 177 4.60 0.88 -9.51
N GLU A 178 4.12 0.37 -8.39
CA GLU A 178 4.00 -1.07 -8.19
C GLU A 178 2.82 -1.60 -9.00
N VAL A 179 3.06 -2.69 -9.75
CA VAL A 179 2.05 -3.36 -10.57
C VAL A 179 2.03 -4.87 -10.27
N PRO A 180 0.88 -5.54 -10.38
CA PRO A 180 0.78 -6.98 -10.17
C PRO A 180 1.60 -7.80 -11.16
N ASN A 181 1.77 -7.30 -12.38
CA ASN A 181 2.63 -7.90 -13.41
C ASN A 181 3.21 -6.82 -14.33
N MET A 182 4.36 -7.08 -14.91
CA MET A 182 5.09 -6.11 -15.74
C MET A 182 4.35 -5.71 -17.02
N ALA A 183 3.42 -6.51 -17.51
CA ALA A 183 2.62 -6.20 -18.71
C ALA A 183 1.46 -5.22 -18.41
N GLN A 184 1.17 -4.95 -17.15
CA GLN A 184 0.12 -4.00 -16.77
C GLN A 184 0.60 -2.57 -16.91
N GLU A 185 0.11 -1.87 -17.91
CA GLU A 185 0.48 -0.48 -18.21
C GLU A 185 -0.34 0.56 -17.45
N ASN A 186 -1.53 0.20 -17.01
CA ASN A 186 -2.46 1.12 -16.40
C ASN A 186 -2.62 0.85 -14.92
N VAL A 187 -2.54 1.90 -14.12
CA VAL A 187 -2.83 1.89 -12.68
C VAL A 187 -3.95 2.87 -12.37
N PHE A 188 -4.73 2.56 -11.35
CA PHE A 188 -5.70 3.49 -10.81
C PHE A 188 -5.00 4.37 -9.77
N ASN A 189 -5.02 5.67 -10.01
CA ASN A 189 -4.55 6.67 -9.07
C ASN A 189 -5.75 7.36 -8.42
N SER A 190 -5.77 7.41 -7.10
CA SER A 190 -6.79 8.13 -6.35
C SER A 190 -6.36 9.57 -6.20
N ILE A 191 -7.13 10.50 -6.75
CA ILE A 191 -6.91 11.93 -6.62
C ILE A 191 -8.04 12.55 -5.81
N ARG A 192 -7.71 13.53 -4.95
CA ARG A 192 -8.72 14.25 -4.20
C ARG A 192 -9.61 15.04 -5.19
N ASN A 193 -10.91 14.94 -4.99
CA ASN A 193 -11.86 15.68 -5.79
C ASN A 193 -11.87 17.15 -5.37
N THR A 194 -11.26 18.02 -6.19
CA THR A 194 -11.14 19.47 -5.94
C THR A 194 -11.88 20.29 -6.99
N ASN A 195 -12.88 19.73 -7.66
CA ASN A 195 -13.60 20.45 -8.70
C ASN A 195 -14.43 21.60 -8.11
N THR A 196 -13.82 22.76 -8.03
CA THR A 196 -14.46 24.00 -7.56
C THR A 196 -15.28 24.70 -8.63
N ASN A 197 -15.31 24.20 -9.87
CA ASN A 197 -15.98 24.84 -11.01
C ASN A 197 -17.46 24.50 -11.11
N ASP A 198 -17.93 23.49 -10.37
CA ASP A 198 -19.34 23.13 -10.33
C ASP A 198 -19.93 23.49 -8.96
N PRO A 199 -20.72 24.60 -8.87
CA PRO A 199 -21.31 25.04 -7.61
C PRO A 199 -22.40 24.08 -7.07
N THR A 200 -22.89 23.14 -7.89
CA THR A 200 -23.86 22.13 -7.47
C THR A 200 -23.19 20.87 -6.90
N TYR A 201 -21.86 20.78 -7.04
CA TYR A 201 -21.08 19.63 -6.65
C TYR A 201 -20.54 19.81 -5.24
N ASN A 202 -21.14 19.15 -4.29
CA ASN A 202 -20.63 19.13 -2.91
C ASN A 202 -19.57 18.04 -2.78
N LEU A 203 -18.33 18.41 -3.04
CA LEU A 203 -17.15 17.54 -3.15
C LEU A 203 -16.94 16.61 -1.96
N GLU A 204 -17.29 17.08 -0.77
CA GLU A 204 -17.02 16.38 0.48
C GLU A 204 -18.09 15.33 0.82
N VAL A 205 -19.28 15.47 0.23
CA VAL A 205 -20.44 14.63 0.55
C VAL A 205 -20.56 13.44 -0.38
N ASP A 206 -20.36 13.66 -1.70
CA ASP A 206 -20.73 12.64 -2.70
C ASP A 206 -19.55 11.80 -3.19
N ALA A 207 -18.41 12.42 -3.48
CA ALA A 207 -17.22 11.72 -3.97
C ALA A 207 -15.92 12.47 -3.60
N PRO A 208 -15.36 12.25 -2.41
CA PRO A 208 -14.15 12.96 -1.96
C PRO A 208 -12.91 12.57 -2.77
N TYR A 209 -12.90 11.40 -3.39
CA TYR A 209 -11.81 10.91 -4.24
C TYR A 209 -12.33 10.43 -5.58
N LEU A 210 -11.56 10.74 -6.63
CA LEU A 210 -11.78 10.25 -7.98
C LEU A 210 -10.70 9.26 -8.35
N LEU A 211 -11.08 8.16 -9.01
CA LEU A 211 -10.14 7.21 -9.57
C LEU A 211 -9.77 7.63 -10.99
N GLN A 212 -8.52 8.01 -11.18
CA GLN A 212 -7.94 8.32 -12.48
C GLN A 212 -7.17 7.12 -13.00
N LEU A 213 -7.47 6.70 -14.23
CA LEU A 213 -6.66 5.73 -14.94
C LEU A 213 -5.40 6.42 -15.46
N LYS A 214 -4.23 5.95 -15.04
CA LYS A 214 -2.93 6.49 -15.45
C LYS A 214 -2.12 5.40 -16.14
N GLN A 215 -1.65 5.67 -17.36
CA GLN A 215 -0.67 4.83 -18.03
C GLN A 215 0.71 5.10 -17.43
N VAL A 216 1.43 4.06 -17.04
CA VAL A 216 2.70 4.14 -16.34
C VAL A 216 3.77 3.32 -17.05
N GLN A 217 4.85 3.99 -17.44
CA GLN A 217 6.05 3.36 -18.02
C GLN A 217 7.03 2.97 -16.90
N ARG A 218 7.16 3.83 -15.87
CA ARG A 218 7.98 3.58 -14.67
C ARG A 218 7.23 2.67 -13.73
N ARG A 219 7.47 1.36 -13.83
CA ARG A 219 6.78 0.36 -13.02
C ARG A 219 7.72 -0.75 -12.57
N PHE A 220 7.35 -1.39 -11.49
CA PHE A 220 8.08 -2.52 -10.91
C PHE A 220 7.09 -3.52 -10.31
N VAL A 221 7.57 -4.75 -10.12
CA VAL A 221 6.85 -5.82 -9.43
C VAL A 221 7.62 -6.18 -8.18
N THR A 222 6.92 -6.42 -7.08
CA THR A 222 7.52 -6.92 -5.84
C THR A 222 7.16 -8.37 -5.59
N ARG A 223 8.10 -9.12 -5.02
CA ARG A 223 7.90 -10.49 -4.58
C ARG A 223 8.67 -10.76 -3.30
N PHE A 224 8.01 -11.37 -2.34
CA PHE A 224 8.71 -11.90 -1.18
C PHE A 224 9.44 -13.19 -1.56
N LEU A 225 10.75 -13.25 -1.31
CA LEU A 225 11.55 -14.46 -1.47
C LEU A 225 11.46 -15.32 -0.22
N ASP A 226 11.48 -14.68 0.93
CA ASP A 226 11.34 -15.25 2.25
C ASP A 226 10.73 -14.21 3.22
N SER A 227 10.66 -14.52 4.50
CA SER A 227 10.10 -13.63 5.53
C SER A 227 10.91 -12.34 5.77
N GLY A 228 12.12 -12.24 5.26
CA GLY A 228 13.02 -11.08 5.45
C GLY A 228 13.56 -10.50 4.16
N SER A 229 13.05 -10.91 2.99
CA SER A 229 13.60 -10.51 1.69
C SER A 229 12.51 -10.15 0.71
N LEU A 230 12.45 -8.88 0.31
CA LEU A 230 11.56 -8.37 -0.72
C LEU A 230 12.36 -8.08 -1.99
N GLN A 231 12.04 -8.78 -3.07
CA GLN A 231 12.63 -8.58 -4.39
C GLN A 231 11.84 -7.53 -5.17
N PHE A 232 12.56 -6.61 -5.80
CA PHE A 232 12.04 -5.68 -6.79
C PHE A 232 12.50 -6.14 -8.16
N GLN A 233 11.60 -6.26 -9.10
CA GLN A 233 11.90 -6.52 -10.51
C GLN A 233 11.44 -5.33 -11.34
N PHE A 234 12.35 -4.80 -12.16
CA PHE A 234 12.11 -3.64 -13.03
C PHE A 234 11.88 -4.07 -14.47
N GLY A 235 11.50 -3.10 -15.32
CA GLY A 235 11.20 -3.35 -16.71
C GLY A 235 12.43 -3.60 -17.59
N ALA A 236 12.19 -3.73 -18.91
CA ALA A 236 13.21 -4.02 -19.91
C ALA A 236 13.46 -2.87 -20.87
N GLY A 237 12.59 -1.86 -20.94
CA GLY A 237 12.68 -0.72 -21.83
C GLY A 237 13.81 0.26 -21.48
N SER A 238 14.21 1.09 -22.42
CA SER A 238 15.22 2.12 -22.21
C SER A 238 14.60 3.51 -22.24
N THR A 239 14.98 4.36 -21.28
CA THR A 239 14.57 5.77 -21.25
C THR A 239 15.11 6.59 -22.42
N LYS A 240 16.08 6.06 -23.18
CA LYS A 240 16.72 6.75 -24.30
C LYS A 240 16.14 6.42 -25.67
N SER A 241 15.36 5.36 -25.78
CA SER A 241 14.68 5.02 -27.03
C SER A 241 13.23 5.49 -26.92
N ASN A 242 12.82 6.43 -27.77
CA ASN A 242 11.42 6.64 -28.09
C ASN A 242 10.93 5.41 -28.88
N ASP A 243 10.74 4.30 -28.16
CA ASP A 243 10.26 3.05 -28.74
C ASP A 243 8.71 3.03 -28.80
N GLU A 244 8.12 4.16 -29.11
CA GLU A 244 6.69 4.22 -29.40
C GLU A 244 6.36 3.58 -30.74
N ASP A 245 7.34 3.36 -31.59
CA ASP A 245 7.18 2.65 -32.84
C ASP A 245 7.81 1.27 -32.71
N ILE A 246 6.98 0.25 -32.59
CA ILE A 246 7.31 -1.09 -33.12
C ILE A 246 7.38 -0.89 -34.64
N VAL A 247 8.44 -0.30 -35.13
CA VAL A 247 8.74 -0.27 -36.57
C VAL A 247 9.17 -1.70 -36.87
N PRO A 248 8.31 -2.50 -37.53
CA PRO A 248 8.76 -3.78 -38.02
C PRO A 248 9.96 -3.49 -38.92
N ASN A 249 11.07 -4.19 -38.70
CA ASN A 249 12.26 -4.01 -39.52
C ASN A 249 11.80 -4.03 -40.99
N PRO A 250 12.05 -2.95 -41.78
CA PRO A 250 11.60 -2.89 -43.15
C PRO A 250 12.00 -4.10 -43.97
N ASP A 251 13.14 -4.73 -43.60
CA ASP A 251 13.63 -5.97 -44.22
C ASP A 251 12.72 -7.19 -43.97
N ASN A 252 11.89 -7.14 -42.89
CA ASN A 252 10.95 -8.20 -42.55
C ASN A 252 9.52 -7.95 -43.09
N VAL A 253 9.17 -6.70 -43.36
CA VAL A 253 7.84 -6.32 -43.91
C VAL A 253 7.76 -6.58 -45.40
N GLY A 254 8.90 -6.57 -46.06
CA GLY A 254 8.99 -6.82 -47.47
C GLY A 254 8.88 -8.31 -47.89
N LEU A 255 8.81 -9.25 -46.98
CA LEU A 255 8.60 -10.66 -47.22
C LEU A 255 7.27 -10.89 -47.97
N GLY A 256 7.35 -11.00 -49.30
CA GLY A 256 6.21 -11.17 -50.19
C GLY A 256 6.11 -10.13 -51.29
N LEU A 257 6.97 -9.15 -51.34
CA LEU A 257 7.04 -8.24 -52.48
C LEU A 257 7.86 -8.83 -53.64
N PRO A 258 7.43 -8.68 -54.91
CA PRO A 258 7.98 -9.43 -56.06
C PRO A 258 9.42 -9.04 -56.45
N PHE A 259 10.07 -8.13 -55.76
CA PHE A 259 11.42 -7.64 -56.09
C PHE A 259 12.42 -7.69 -54.90
N GLU A 260 12.13 -8.47 -53.88
CA GLU A 260 12.92 -8.46 -52.68
C GLU A 260 14.00 -9.54 -52.66
N ARG A 261 15.18 -9.13 -52.20
CA ARG A 261 16.24 -10.07 -51.83
C ARG A 261 15.82 -10.81 -50.58
N THR A 262 15.55 -12.09 -50.72
CA THR A 262 15.38 -13.01 -49.60
C THR A 262 16.65 -13.07 -48.76
N GLN A 263 16.85 -12.14 -47.86
CA GLN A 263 17.84 -12.30 -46.82
C GLN A 263 17.16 -12.84 -45.57
N LEU A 264 17.04 -14.13 -45.49
CA LEU A 264 16.79 -14.89 -44.27
C LEU A 264 17.96 -14.83 -43.28
N THR A 265 18.84 -13.83 -43.38
CA THR A 265 20.04 -13.71 -42.56
C THR A 265 19.85 -12.92 -41.28
N THR A 266 18.75 -12.19 -41.12
CA THR A 266 18.37 -11.63 -39.85
C THR A 266 17.35 -12.56 -39.22
N ALA A 267 17.83 -13.51 -38.44
CA ALA A 267 16.97 -14.34 -37.62
C ALA A 267 16.02 -13.40 -36.84
N PHE A 268 14.71 -13.64 -37.01
CA PHE A 268 13.69 -13.05 -36.18
C PHE A 268 14.01 -13.45 -34.75
N SER A 269 14.71 -12.57 -34.02
CA SER A 269 15.08 -12.84 -32.64
C SER A 269 13.88 -12.47 -31.75
N PRO A 270 13.28 -13.43 -31.04
CA PRO A 270 12.25 -13.13 -30.04
C PRO A 270 12.77 -12.15 -28.99
N LEU A 271 14.08 -12.03 -28.83
CA LEU A 271 14.73 -11.06 -27.96
C LEU A 271 14.43 -9.61 -28.36
N ASN A 272 14.16 -9.30 -29.62
CA ASN A 272 13.79 -7.95 -30.02
C ASN A 272 12.41 -7.51 -29.51
N PHE A 273 11.50 -8.44 -29.26
CA PHE A 273 10.23 -8.14 -28.61
C PHE A 273 10.37 -7.86 -27.12
N ILE A 274 11.43 -8.32 -26.47
CA ILE A 274 11.71 -8.11 -25.06
C ILE A 274 12.24 -6.68 -24.80
N PHE A 275 12.53 -5.91 -25.85
CA PHE A 275 13.06 -4.55 -25.76
C PHE A 275 12.01 -3.46 -25.84
N THR A 276 10.76 -3.78 -25.95
CA THR A 276 9.68 -2.80 -26.01
C THR A 276 9.34 -2.29 -24.62
N ASP A 277 8.91 -1.03 -24.53
CA ASP A 277 8.39 -0.41 -23.29
C ASP A 277 7.12 -1.12 -22.75
N THR A 278 6.63 -2.13 -23.47
CA THR A 278 5.49 -2.98 -23.08
C THR A 278 5.65 -3.57 -21.68
N TYR A 279 6.89 -3.84 -21.24
CA TYR A 279 7.18 -4.34 -19.89
C TYR A 279 7.71 -3.24 -18.94
N GLY A 280 7.52 -1.98 -19.30
CA GLY A 280 8.04 -0.85 -18.54
C GLY A 280 9.53 -0.61 -18.77
N ILE A 281 10.02 0.54 -18.31
CA ILE A 281 11.41 0.94 -18.47
C ILE A 281 12.30 0.36 -17.38
N ALA A 282 13.56 0.13 -17.69
CA ALA A 282 14.60 -0.19 -16.73
C ALA A 282 15.20 1.09 -16.14
N PRO A 283 15.48 1.15 -14.82
CA PRO A 283 16.19 2.28 -14.23
C PRO A 283 17.59 2.42 -14.84
N TYR A 284 18.00 3.66 -15.16
CA TYR A 284 19.29 3.98 -15.75
C TYR A 284 19.88 5.23 -15.14
N ASN A 285 21.13 5.18 -14.70
CA ASN A 285 21.87 6.29 -14.13
C ASN A 285 21.05 7.12 -13.12
N THR A 286 20.39 6.42 -12.22
CA THR A 286 19.49 7.01 -11.22
C THR A 286 19.58 6.26 -9.89
N THR A 287 19.20 6.93 -8.82
CA THR A 287 19.03 6.31 -7.51
C THR A 287 17.54 6.36 -7.16
N LEU A 288 16.96 5.18 -6.95
CA LEU A 288 15.59 5.07 -6.48
C LEU A 288 15.57 5.14 -4.97
N THR A 289 14.80 6.08 -4.43
CA THR A 289 14.48 6.16 -3.02
C THR A 289 13.19 5.38 -2.79
N VAL A 290 13.30 4.28 -2.05
CA VAL A 290 12.19 3.39 -1.72
C VAL A 290 11.75 3.67 -0.29
N ARG A 291 10.50 4.09 -0.11
CA ARG A 291 9.84 4.14 1.20
C ARG A 291 8.95 2.92 1.34
N TYR A 292 9.10 2.22 2.43
CA TYR A 292 8.38 0.99 2.70
C TYR A 292 7.91 0.91 4.14
N LEU A 293 6.90 0.10 4.38
CA LEU A 293 6.27 -0.09 5.68
C LEU A 293 6.81 -1.36 6.33
N THR A 294 7.21 -1.23 7.59
CA THR A 294 7.60 -2.36 8.44
C THR A 294 6.82 -2.34 9.74
N GLY A 295 6.54 -3.50 10.30
CA GLY A 295 5.79 -3.61 11.55
C GLY A 295 4.83 -4.80 11.53
N GLY A 296 3.66 -4.64 12.12
CA GLY A 296 2.69 -5.72 12.22
C GLY A 296 3.06 -6.79 13.25
N GLY A 297 2.52 -7.98 13.06
CA GLY A 297 2.66 -9.10 13.99
C GLY A 297 1.64 -9.05 15.13
N VAL A 298 1.54 -10.16 15.88
CA VAL A 298 0.58 -10.30 16.99
C VAL A 298 0.79 -9.25 18.08
N THR A 299 2.03 -8.83 18.31
CA THR A 299 2.38 -7.81 19.32
C THR A 299 1.86 -6.40 19.00
N SER A 300 1.40 -6.19 17.77
CA SER A 300 0.82 -4.91 17.33
C SER A 300 -0.65 -4.73 17.74
N ASN A 301 -1.29 -5.77 18.26
CA ASN A 301 -2.65 -5.68 18.76
C ASN A 301 -2.64 -4.97 20.13
N VAL A 302 -2.75 -3.64 20.12
CA VAL A 302 -2.69 -2.81 21.32
C VAL A 302 -4.05 -2.68 21.97
N GLU A 303 -4.07 -2.52 23.29
CA GLU A 303 -5.29 -2.31 24.06
C GLU A 303 -5.92 -0.93 23.79
N SER A 304 -7.19 -0.79 24.16
CA SER A 304 -7.88 0.51 24.10
C SER A 304 -7.22 1.54 25.02
N GLY A 305 -7.23 2.81 24.61
CA GLY A 305 -6.70 3.92 25.40
C GLY A 305 -5.16 4.03 25.43
N THR A 306 -4.45 3.28 24.60
CA THR A 306 -2.97 3.25 24.62
C THR A 306 -2.31 4.12 23.55
N LEU A 307 -2.99 4.48 22.48
CA LEU A 307 -2.44 5.27 21.36
C LEU A 307 -2.63 6.77 21.62
N THR A 308 -1.78 7.34 22.48
CA THR A 308 -1.92 8.72 22.95
C THR A 308 -0.73 9.62 22.64
N VAL A 309 0.40 9.06 22.21
CA VAL A 309 1.61 9.84 21.94
C VAL A 309 1.69 10.15 20.45
N LEU A 310 1.44 11.41 20.08
CA LEU A 310 1.47 11.89 18.72
C LEU A 310 2.87 12.40 18.35
N ASN A 311 3.30 12.12 17.11
CA ASN A 311 4.39 12.83 16.49
C ASN A 311 3.80 14.04 15.75
N ASP A 312 4.02 15.23 16.29
CA ASP A 312 3.48 16.51 15.82
C ASP A 312 4.25 17.13 14.63
N THR A 313 5.20 16.38 14.07
CA THR A 313 5.97 16.84 12.90
C THR A 313 5.06 17.04 11.68
N GLY A 314 5.04 18.27 11.17
CA GLY A 314 4.26 18.62 9.98
C GLY A 314 2.81 19.05 10.27
N PHE A 315 2.41 19.21 11.54
CA PHE A 315 1.13 19.80 11.87
C PHE A 315 1.13 21.28 11.51
N THR A 316 0.10 21.74 10.84
CA THR A 316 -0.03 23.13 10.38
C THR A 316 -1.40 23.69 10.69
N PHE A 317 -1.49 24.98 10.98
CA PHE A 317 -2.77 25.66 11.06
C PHE A 317 -3.31 25.95 9.66
N ILE A 318 -4.61 25.91 9.50
CA ILE A 318 -5.27 26.28 8.24
C ILE A 318 -4.94 27.74 7.89
N ASN A 319 -5.01 28.66 8.88
CA ASN A 319 -4.55 30.02 8.71
C ASN A 319 -3.09 30.16 9.21
N PRO A 320 -2.09 30.31 8.32
CA PRO A 320 -0.69 30.43 8.74
C PRO A 320 -0.36 31.79 9.40
N ASN A 321 -1.27 32.79 9.31
CA ASN A 321 -1.05 34.15 9.76
C ASN A 321 -1.83 34.49 11.04
N LEU A 322 -1.73 33.61 12.05
CA LEU A 322 -2.41 33.83 13.33
C LEU A 322 -1.76 34.98 14.10
N ALA A 323 -2.56 35.98 14.46
CA ALA A 323 -2.10 37.16 15.18
C ALA A 323 -1.67 36.86 16.65
N ASN A 324 -2.37 35.91 17.32
CA ASN A 324 -2.10 35.54 18.69
C ASN A 324 -1.29 34.24 18.76
N THR A 325 0.04 34.36 18.77
CA THR A 325 0.95 33.21 18.83
C THR A 325 0.87 32.43 20.15
N ALA A 326 0.55 33.08 21.27
CA ALA A 326 0.40 32.39 22.56
C ALA A 326 -0.82 31.48 22.55
N LEU A 327 -1.95 31.95 22.01
CA LEU A 327 -3.15 31.15 21.83
C LEU A 327 -2.93 30.04 20.83
N ALA A 328 -2.25 30.31 19.72
CA ALA A 328 -1.90 29.30 18.73
C ALA A 328 -1.08 28.15 19.36
N ASN A 329 -0.06 28.45 20.16
CA ASN A 329 0.73 27.46 20.87
C ASN A 329 -0.11 26.62 21.87
N GLN A 330 -1.05 27.25 22.56
CA GLN A 330 -1.97 26.55 23.46
C GLN A 330 -2.87 25.58 22.68
N ILE A 331 -3.43 26.03 21.56
CA ILE A 331 -4.26 25.21 20.70
C ILE A 331 -3.45 24.04 20.09
N PHE A 332 -2.24 24.32 19.63
CA PHE A 332 -1.33 23.28 19.13
C PHE A 332 -1.10 22.18 20.18
N ALA A 333 -0.82 22.57 21.42
CA ALA A 333 -0.61 21.65 22.53
C ALA A 333 -1.90 20.90 22.97
N SER A 334 -3.07 21.34 22.55
CA SER A 334 -4.35 20.69 22.86
C SER A 334 -4.66 19.48 21.99
N VAL A 335 -3.91 19.30 20.89
CA VAL A 335 -4.13 18.16 20.00
C VAL A 335 -3.76 16.86 20.71
N SER A 336 -4.69 15.93 20.71
CA SER A 336 -4.53 14.64 21.38
C SER A 336 -5.19 13.53 20.58
N SER A 337 -4.75 12.31 20.81
CA SER A 337 -5.32 11.12 20.19
C SER A 337 -5.72 10.08 21.24
N ASN A 338 -6.69 9.25 20.91
CA ASN A 338 -7.09 8.11 21.72
C ASN A 338 -7.74 7.04 20.85
N ASN A 339 -7.40 5.78 21.10
CA ASN A 339 -8.11 4.65 20.51
C ASN A 339 -9.15 4.12 21.51
N VAL A 340 -10.42 4.24 21.14
CA VAL A 340 -11.54 3.78 22.00
C VAL A 340 -11.61 2.25 22.04
N LEU A 341 -11.29 1.60 20.93
CA LEU A 341 -11.24 0.15 20.78
C LEU A 341 -9.81 -0.34 20.75
N ALA A 342 -9.60 -1.62 21.09
CA ALA A 342 -8.32 -2.27 20.89
C ALA A 342 -8.01 -2.40 19.39
N ALA A 343 -6.74 -2.37 19.03
CA ALA A 343 -6.30 -2.70 17.69
C ALA A 343 -6.39 -4.21 17.45
N ASP A 344 -6.78 -4.60 16.27
CA ASP A 344 -6.92 -5.98 15.87
C ASP A 344 -6.38 -6.25 14.45
N GLY A 345 -6.32 -7.53 14.06
CA GLY A 345 -5.85 -7.97 12.74
C GLY A 345 -4.34 -8.09 12.62
N GLY A 346 -3.56 -7.73 13.65
CA GLY A 346 -2.12 -7.96 13.66
C GLY A 346 -1.81 -9.45 13.81
N GLN A 347 -1.11 -10.02 12.83
CA GLN A 347 -0.71 -11.43 12.81
C GLN A 347 0.72 -11.56 12.28
N ASP A 348 1.39 -12.60 12.70
CA ASP A 348 2.62 -13.03 12.09
C ASP A 348 2.32 -13.61 10.69
N GLY A 349 3.34 -13.78 9.87
CA GLY A 349 3.16 -14.26 8.50
C GLY A 349 2.53 -15.65 8.40
N ASP A 350 2.15 -16.02 7.18
CA ASP A 350 1.60 -17.34 6.90
C ASP A 350 2.55 -18.46 7.35
N THR A 351 2.05 -19.40 8.11
CA THR A 351 2.74 -20.66 8.36
C THR A 351 2.85 -21.48 7.05
N ILE A 352 3.77 -22.44 7.02
CA ILE A 352 3.95 -23.31 5.84
C ILE A 352 2.63 -23.98 5.43
N GLU A 353 1.83 -24.41 6.40
CA GLU A 353 0.56 -25.08 6.12
C GLU A 353 -0.53 -24.09 5.62
N GLU A 354 -0.62 -22.92 6.23
CA GLU A 354 -1.53 -21.86 5.76
C GLU A 354 -1.18 -21.40 4.35
N LEU A 355 0.13 -21.23 4.07
CA LEU A 355 0.60 -20.87 2.74
C LEU A 355 0.18 -21.90 1.68
N ARG A 356 0.32 -23.21 1.98
CA ARG A 356 -0.15 -24.29 1.10
C ARG A 356 -1.64 -24.24 0.85
N LEU A 357 -2.43 -24.13 1.91
CA LEU A 357 -3.89 -24.08 1.83
C LEU A 357 -4.37 -22.86 1.07
N ASN A 358 -3.82 -21.68 1.40
CA ASN A 358 -4.19 -20.43 0.77
C ASN A 358 -3.81 -20.37 -0.70
N ALA A 359 -2.62 -20.88 -1.07
CA ALA A 359 -2.18 -20.92 -2.46
C ALA A 359 -3.05 -21.84 -3.32
N VAL A 360 -3.36 -23.05 -2.84
CA VAL A 360 -4.25 -23.98 -3.54
C VAL A 360 -5.67 -23.43 -3.63
N GLY A 361 -6.21 -22.86 -2.53
CA GLY A 361 -7.55 -22.26 -2.52
C GLY A 361 -7.66 -21.08 -3.49
N ASN A 362 -6.64 -20.21 -3.52
CA ASN A 362 -6.63 -19.07 -4.45
C ASN A 362 -6.59 -19.52 -5.91
N PHE A 363 -5.81 -20.54 -6.23
CA PHE A 363 -5.76 -21.13 -7.58
C PHE A 363 -7.11 -21.70 -8.00
N GLN A 364 -7.80 -22.43 -7.11
CA GLN A 364 -9.12 -23.02 -7.40
C GLN A 364 -10.18 -21.95 -7.69
N ASN A 365 -10.10 -20.79 -7.03
CA ASN A 365 -11.03 -19.68 -7.24
C ASN A 365 -10.83 -18.93 -8.56
N GLN A 366 -9.69 -19.08 -9.23
CA GLN A 366 -9.38 -18.42 -10.51
C GLN A 366 -9.75 -16.93 -10.57
N LEU A 367 -9.53 -16.19 -9.47
CA LEU A 367 -9.82 -14.76 -9.33
C LEU A 367 -11.32 -14.38 -9.51
N ARG A 368 -12.24 -15.28 -9.31
CA ARG A 368 -13.70 -15.05 -9.35
C ARG A 368 -14.31 -15.21 -7.95
N ALA A 369 -15.51 -14.67 -7.77
CA ALA A 369 -16.33 -14.82 -6.56
C ALA A 369 -17.75 -15.19 -6.99
N VAL A 370 -18.07 -16.47 -7.02
CA VAL A 370 -19.38 -17.02 -7.44
C VAL A 370 -20.00 -17.84 -6.31
N THR A 371 -19.20 -18.68 -5.68
CA THR A 371 -19.65 -19.52 -4.57
C THR A 371 -19.43 -18.82 -3.23
N LYS A 372 -20.07 -19.30 -2.18
CA LYS A 372 -19.87 -18.81 -0.81
C LYS A 372 -18.40 -18.93 -0.38
N GLU A 373 -17.79 -20.04 -0.73
CA GLU A 373 -16.38 -20.35 -0.47
C GLU A 373 -15.45 -19.39 -1.20
N ASP A 374 -15.76 -19.01 -2.45
CA ASP A 374 -14.98 -18.03 -3.20
C ASP A 374 -14.92 -16.68 -2.49
N TYR A 375 -16.06 -16.20 -1.96
CA TYR A 375 -16.09 -14.95 -1.19
C TYR A 375 -15.22 -15.03 0.07
N LEU A 376 -15.27 -16.15 0.78
CA LEU A 376 -14.47 -16.37 1.98
C LEU A 376 -12.97 -16.35 1.66
N ILE A 377 -12.56 -17.13 0.64
CA ILE A 377 -11.15 -17.21 0.25
C ILE A 377 -10.64 -15.86 -0.23
N ARG A 378 -11.42 -15.12 -1.02
CA ARG A 378 -11.06 -13.78 -1.48
C ARG A 378 -10.88 -12.80 -0.34
N THR A 379 -11.79 -12.83 0.62
CA THR A 379 -11.72 -11.98 1.80
C THR A 379 -10.49 -12.29 2.66
N LEU A 380 -10.22 -13.57 2.88
CA LEU A 380 -9.07 -14.01 3.68
C LEU A 380 -7.72 -13.85 2.95
N SER A 381 -7.70 -13.84 1.60
CA SER A 381 -6.50 -13.63 0.80
C SER A 381 -6.18 -12.15 0.51
N MET A 382 -6.84 -11.22 1.20
CA MET A 382 -6.57 -9.79 1.04
C MET A 382 -5.09 -9.46 1.34
N PRO A 383 -4.43 -8.62 0.52
CA PRO A 383 -3.03 -8.24 0.74
C PRO A 383 -2.79 -7.60 2.11
N SER A 384 -1.65 -7.86 2.71
CA SER A 384 -1.29 -7.41 4.07
C SER A 384 -1.25 -5.89 4.24
N ASN A 385 -1.01 -5.14 3.17
CA ASN A 385 -1.03 -3.67 3.17
C ASN A 385 -2.44 -3.08 3.36
N LEU A 386 -3.49 -3.85 3.08
CA LEU A 386 -4.90 -3.45 3.30
C LEU A 386 -5.43 -3.90 4.66
N GLY A 387 -4.62 -4.61 5.44
CA GLY A 387 -4.98 -5.23 6.71
C GLY A 387 -5.36 -6.69 6.58
N THR A 388 -5.70 -7.33 7.69
CA THR A 388 -6.07 -8.76 7.73
C THR A 388 -7.44 -8.96 8.34
N ILE A 389 -8.18 -9.87 7.74
CA ILE A 389 -9.47 -10.33 8.26
C ILE A 389 -9.26 -11.69 8.89
N ALA A 390 -9.43 -11.78 10.21
CA ALA A 390 -9.23 -13.02 10.96
C ALA A 390 -10.35 -14.06 10.70
N LYS A 391 -11.59 -13.59 10.52
CA LYS A 391 -12.74 -14.44 10.22
C LYS A 391 -13.70 -13.73 9.28
N ALA A 392 -14.22 -14.46 8.31
CA ALA A 392 -15.23 -13.99 7.38
C ALA A 392 -16.39 -14.98 7.31
N TYR A 393 -17.60 -14.45 7.15
CA TYR A 393 -18.81 -15.24 6.94
C TYR A 393 -19.59 -14.67 5.77
N ALA A 394 -19.94 -15.51 4.81
CA ALA A 394 -20.84 -15.13 3.73
C ALA A 394 -22.28 -15.52 4.10
N ILE A 395 -23.16 -14.54 4.17
CA ILE A 395 -24.59 -14.72 4.47
C ILE A 395 -25.38 -14.33 3.22
N PRO A 396 -26.37 -15.15 2.77
CA PRO A 396 -27.22 -14.75 1.66
C PRO A 396 -27.99 -13.48 2.03
N CYS A 397 -27.89 -12.45 1.18
CA CYS A 397 -28.71 -11.26 1.32
C CYS A 397 -30.17 -11.63 1.03
N LYS A 398 -31.08 -11.47 2.00
CA LYS A 398 -32.49 -11.44 1.71
C LYS A 398 -32.79 -10.11 1.03
N ILE A 399 -33.05 -10.15 -0.27
CA ILE A 399 -33.60 -9.01 -1.00
C ILE A 399 -34.98 -8.77 -0.36
N THR A 400 -35.11 -7.81 0.52
CA THR A 400 -36.40 -7.24 0.88
C THR A 400 -36.91 -6.54 -0.38
N GLU A 401 -37.89 -7.12 -1.05
CA GLU A 401 -38.61 -6.45 -2.11
C GLU A 401 -39.11 -5.12 -1.53
N TYR A 402 -38.59 -4.02 -2.03
CA TYR A 402 -39.19 -2.71 -1.83
C TYR A 402 -40.50 -2.72 -2.65
N GLN A 403 -41.63 -2.90 -1.96
CA GLN A 403 -42.96 -2.57 -2.48
C GLN A 403 -43.15 -1.07 -2.55
#